data_1db862f1ab506b1ecd6e0b5a7e093ff0
#
_entry.id   1db862f1ab506b1ecd6e0b5a7e093ff0
#
_cell.length_a   1.000
_cell.length_b   1.000
_cell.length_c   1.000
_cell.angle_alpha   90.00
_cell.angle_beta   90.00
_cell.angle_gamma   90.00
#
_symmetry.space_group_name_H-M   'P 1'
#
loop_
_entity.id
_entity.type
_entity.pdbx_description
1 polymer ?
#
loop_
_entity_poly.entity_id
_entity_poly.type
_entity_poly.pdbx_seq_one_letter_code
_entity_poly.pdbx_strand_id
1 'polypeptide(L)'
;MDNIKRHKTPTIMQLEAVECGAAALAIILGYYGRWVPLEELRVKCGVSRDGSKASNVMKAARNYGLTTKGFNKEPENLRSMKLPAVVFWNFNHFLVVEGFSNGKVYLNDPAAGPREVSDEEFDESFTGGVLTFEAGPEFKKGGRKKTVLAALKRRFIGMNSAVAYLLLVGVALVLPGLVIPVFTSVFIDKLLISGMESWLKPLLIGMILTAMLRVSLTWLEQYYLLRVRTQIAMASASKFFWHVLRVPVEFYAQRSPGEISSRLGINDKVAEMLSKDLAQGFLAVIQVVFFAGLMFFYDVWLTLVSIVVVSINVVVMLWVAQKTKVASQKVAFDGGKVFAATMSGLQVMETVKSSGTESSFFQKWAGYQAKYVNSLQTMARVGLVMEMVPALLTVLNNILILGVGAMIVINGDLSIGMLVAFQSLAVSFTGPVESLAGLGKKMLEVKGDMDRLDDVMAYREDPWLNRKPLMQEKGGRKVSKLAGKVELNNISF
;
A
#
# COMPACT_ATOMS: atom_id res chain seq x y z
N MET A 1 34.86 -16.60 -7.97
CA MET A 1 33.48 -16.04 -8.09
C MET A 1 33.44 -14.76 -7.29
N ASP A 2 33.55 -13.61 -7.95
CA ASP A 2 33.70 -12.33 -7.30
C ASP A 2 32.37 -11.89 -6.68
N ASN A 3 32.35 -11.85 -5.37
CA ASN A 3 31.22 -11.39 -4.59
C ASN A 3 31.22 -9.85 -4.62
N ILE A 4 30.58 -9.25 -5.64
CA ILE A 4 30.51 -7.80 -5.77
C ILE A 4 29.48 -7.30 -4.75
N LYS A 5 29.94 -6.47 -3.82
CA LYS A 5 29.12 -5.90 -2.74
C LYS A 5 27.82 -5.28 -3.29
N ARG A 6 26.67 -5.75 -2.83
CA ARG A 6 25.37 -5.19 -3.19
C ARG A 6 25.24 -3.74 -2.73
N HIS A 7 24.98 -2.84 -3.66
CA HIS A 7 24.70 -1.43 -3.43
C HIS A 7 23.20 -1.21 -3.31
N LYS A 8 22.64 -1.44 -2.11
CA LYS A 8 21.21 -1.32 -1.88
C LYS A 8 20.72 0.10 -2.18
N THR A 9 19.79 0.21 -3.13
CA THR A 9 19.18 1.48 -3.55
C THR A 9 17.79 1.65 -2.95
N PRO A 10 17.28 2.90 -2.81
CA PRO A 10 15.91 3.13 -2.39
C PRO A 10 14.93 2.66 -3.47
N THR A 11 13.87 1.98 -3.08
CA THR A 11 12.82 1.58 -4.02
C THR A 11 11.90 2.76 -4.31
N ILE A 12 11.81 3.16 -5.58
CA ILE A 12 10.88 4.16 -6.09
C ILE A 12 10.13 3.51 -7.25
N MET A 13 8.83 3.32 -7.05
CA MET A 13 7.98 2.68 -8.05
C MET A 13 7.55 3.70 -9.11
N GLN A 14 7.53 3.28 -10.38
CA GLN A 14 6.90 4.06 -11.43
C GLN A 14 5.39 4.14 -11.18
N LEU A 15 4.81 5.29 -11.49
CA LEU A 15 3.38 5.55 -11.35
C LEU A 15 2.64 5.35 -12.67
N GLU A 16 3.37 5.46 -13.79
CA GLU A 16 2.92 5.30 -15.17
C GLU A 16 3.70 4.20 -15.88
N ALA A 17 3.08 3.54 -16.86
CA ALA A 17 3.73 2.44 -17.58
C ALA A 17 4.98 2.87 -18.36
N VAL A 18 5.04 4.12 -18.81
CA VAL A 18 6.06 4.65 -19.72
C VAL A 18 7.21 5.42 -19.02
N GLU A 19 7.22 5.51 -17.69
CA GLU A 19 8.18 6.34 -16.94
C GLU A 19 9.32 5.59 -16.26
N CYS A 20 9.58 4.34 -16.68
CA CYS A 20 10.63 3.51 -16.08
C CYS A 20 12.00 4.20 -16.05
N GLY A 21 12.37 4.96 -17.10
CA GLY A 21 13.63 5.71 -17.15
C GLY A 21 13.69 6.85 -16.12
N ALA A 22 12.60 7.60 -15.94
CA ALA A 22 12.51 8.65 -14.92
C ALA A 22 12.55 8.06 -13.50
N ALA A 23 11.86 6.94 -13.26
CA ALA A 23 11.86 6.25 -11.99
C ALA A 23 13.23 5.60 -11.68
N ALA A 24 13.90 5.01 -12.67
CA ALA A 24 15.27 4.52 -12.52
C ALA A 24 16.24 5.65 -12.15
N LEU A 25 16.11 6.83 -12.78
CA LEU A 25 16.88 8.01 -12.39
C LEU A 25 16.57 8.48 -10.97
N ALA A 26 15.29 8.44 -10.55
CA ALA A 26 14.90 8.77 -9.17
C ALA A 26 15.57 7.84 -8.15
N ILE A 27 15.64 6.53 -8.46
CA ILE A 27 16.32 5.52 -7.63
C ILE A 27 17.82 5.89 -7.49
N ILE A 28 18.48 6.23 -8.58
CA ILE A 28 19.91 6.63 -8.57
C ILE A 28 20.12 7.92 -7.78
N LEU A 29 19.32 8.96 -8.03
CA LEU A 29 19.39 10.22 -7.28
C LEU A 29 19.18 9.99 -5.77
N GLY A 30 18.19 9.17 -5.43
CA GLY A 30 17.91 8.78 -4.05
C GLY A 30 19.07 8.00 -3.39
N TYR A 31 19.78 7.16 -4.13
CA TYR A 31 20.98 6.48 -3.67
C TYR A 31 22.09 7.46 -3.27
N TYR A 32 22.29 8.52 -4.05
CA TYR A 32 23.25 9.59 -3.73
C TYR A 32 22.71 10.61 -2.70
N GLY A 33 21.46 10.48 -2.24
CA GLY A 33 20.86 11.33 -1.19
C GLY A 33 20.12 12.56 -1.71
N ARG A 34 19.72 12.58 -2.98
CA ARG A 34 18.88 13.64 -3.55
C ARG A 34 17.51 13.08 -3.88
N TRP A 35 16.48 13.63 -3.20
CA TRP A 35 15.10 13.22 -3.40
C TRP A 35 14.38 14.21 -4.30
N VAL A 36 14.06 13.78 -5.52
CA VAL A 36 13.36 14.58 -6.53
C VAL A 36 11.99 13.95 -6.80
N PRO A 37 10.91 14.73 -6.85
CA PRO A 37 9.59 14.21 -7.22
C PRO A 37 9.60 13.59 -8.61
N LEU A 38 8.84 12.49 -8.79
CA LEU A 38 8.82 11.78 -10.06
C LEU A 38 8.20 12.63 -11.17
N GLU A 39 7.25 13.50 -10.83
CA GLU A 39 6.61 14.47 -11.73
C GLU A 39 7.64 15.40 -12.39
N GLU A 40 8.61 15.89 -11.62
CA GLU A 40 9.69 16.75 -12.12
C GLU A 40 10.63 15.96 -13.04
N LEU A 41 11.00 14.73 -12.64
CA LEU A 41 11.87 13.88 -13.44
C LEU A 41 11.21 13.45 -14.76
N ARG A 42 9.90 13.21 -14.78
CA ARG A 42 9.15 12.90 -15.98
C ARG A 42 9.33 13.98 -17.05
N VAL A 43 9.16 15.24 -16.64
CA VAL A 43 9.36 16.39 -17.54
C VAL A 43 10.81 16.50 -17.98
N LYS A 44 11.77 16.36 -17.06
CA LYS A 44 13.21 16.51 -17.35
C LYS A 44 13.74 15.37 -18.22
N CYS A 45 13.21 14.16 -18.09
CA CYS A 45 13.54 13.00 -18.93
C CYS A 45 12.79 12.99 -20.26
N GLY A 46 11.88 13.95 -20.51
CA GLY A 46 11.10 14.03 -21.74
C GLY A 46 10.28 12.76 -21.98
N VAL A 47 9.58 12.28 -20.93
CA VAL A 47 8.74 11.08 -21.03
C VAL A 47 7.57 11.36 -21.97
N SER A 48 7.40 10.51 -22.98
CA SER A 48 6.30 10.53 -23.94
C SER A 48 5.47 9.22 -23.84
N ARG A 49 4.51 9.03 -24.74
CA ARG A 49 3.76 7.77 -24.86
C ARG A 49 4.65 6.55 -25.12
N ASP A 50 5.80 6.77 -25.77
CA ASP A 50 6.77 5.72 -26.11
C ASP A 50 7.86 5.55 -25.04
N GLY A 51 7.71 6.21 -23.89
CA GLY A 51 8.69 6.22 -22.82
C GLY A 51 9.71 7.34 -22.90
N SER A 52 10.89 7.13 -22.30
CA SER A 52 12.01 8.07 -22.33
C SER A 52 13.24 7.46 -23.02
N LYS A 53 13.94 8.26 -23.83
CA LYS A 53 15.21 7.84 -24.44
C LYS A 53 16.33 7.85 -23.41
N ALA A 54 17.26 6.88 -23.49
CA ALA A 54 18.44 6.80 -22.61
C ALA A 54 19.24 8.12 -22.58
N SER A 55 19.37 8.80 -23.73
CA SER A 55 20.03 10.11 -23.85
C SER A 55 19.36 11.21 -23.01
N ASN A 56 18.03 11.20 -22.95
CA ASN A 56 17.26 12.16 -22.14
C ASN A 56 17.41 11.88 -20.63
N VAL A 57 17.43 10.60 -20.22
CA VAL A 57 17.69 10.20 -18.84
C VAL A 57 19.08 10.69 -18.39
N MET A 58 20.11 10.49 -19.25
CA MET A 58 21.47 10.99 -18.97
C MET A 58 21.52 12.52 -18.92
N LYS A 59 20.84 13.21 -19.85
CA LYS A 59 20.78 14.68 -19.84
C LYS A 59 20.10 15.21 -18.57
N ALA A 60 18.99 14.59 -18.16
CA ALA A 60 18.31 14.92 -16.91
C ALA A 60 19.23 14.70 -15.70
N ALA A 61 19.94 13.58 -15.64
CA ALA A 61 20.88 13.29 -14.55
C ALA A 61 22.00 14.35 -14.42
N ARG A 62 22.54 14.84 -15.56
CA ARG A 62 23.53 15.91 -15.57
C ARG A 62 22.99 17.23 -15.02
N ASN A 63 21.72 17.56 -15.28
CA ASN A 63 21.08 18.75 -14.70
C ASN A 63 21.00 18.71 -13.17
N TYR A 64 21.12 17.52 -12.57
CA TYR A 64 21.17 17.35 -11.12
C TYR A 64 22.61 17.21 -10.59
N GLY A 65 23.61 17.40 -11.44
CA GLY A 65 25.03 17.35 -11.06
C GLY A 65 25.64 15.96 -11.06
N LEU A 66 24.98 14.95 -11.64
CA LEU A 66 25.57 13.63 -11.84
C LEU A 66 26.42 13.59 -13.11
N THR A 67 27.57 12.94 -13.05
CA THR A 67 28.34 12.54 -14.22
C THR A 67 27.80 11.22 -14.76
N THR A 68 27.48 11.16 -16.05
CA THR A 68 26.85 10.00 -16.67
C THR A 68 27.57 9.54 -17.92
N LYS A 69 27.71 8.22 -18.07
CA LYS A 69 28.25 7.57 -19.27
C LYS A 69 27.32 6.44 -19.69
N GLY A 70 27.15 6.29 -20.99
CA GLY A 70 26.40 5.17 -21.60
C GLY A 70 27.37 4.19 -22.25
N PHE A 71 27.10 2.91 -22.08
CA PHE A 71 27.92 1.83 -22.63
C PHE A 71 27.03 0.79 -23.29
N ASN A 72 27.60 0.06 -24.26
CA ASN A 72 27.08 -1.21 -24.72
C ASN A 72 28.04 -2.30 -24.25
N LYS A 73 27.60 -3.22 -23.41
CA LYS A 73 28.44 -4.21 -22.73
C LYS A 73 27.73 -5.56 -22.62
N GLU A 74 28.53 -6.62 -22.68
CA GLU A 74 28.08 -7.98 -22.35
C GLU A 74 27.87 -8.12 -20.83
N PRO A 75 27.02 -9.08 -20.38
CA PRO A 75 26.70 -9.31 -18.96
C PRO A 75 27.94 -9.50 -18.07
N GLU A 76 28.94 -10.21 -18.55
CA GLU A 76 30.19 -10.47 -17.83
C GLU A 76 30.97 -9.17 -17.54
N ASN A 77 31.00 -8.26 -18.51
CA ASN A 77 31.69 -6.99 -18.40
C ASN A 77 30.99 -6.01 -17.44
N LEU A 78 29.67 -6.18 -17.24
CA LEU A 78 28.90 -5.37 -16.30
C LEU A 78 29.35 -5.60 -14.84
N ARG A 79 29.87 -6.80 -14.52
CA ARG A 79 30.39 -7.13 -13.19
C ARG A 79 31.58 -6.27 -12.79
N SER A 80 32.37 -5.77 -13.73
CA SER A 80 33.52 -4.90 -13.48
C SER A 80 33.17 -3.42 -13.40
N MET A 81 31.91 -3.04 -13.66
CA MET A 81 31.48 -1.65 -13.69
C MET A 81 31.07 -1.12 -12.31
N LYS A 82 31.08 0.19 -12.17
CA LYS A 82 30.57 0.84 -10.95
C LYS A 82 29.07 0.68 -10.84
N LEU A 83 28.60 0.17 -9.70
CA LEU A 83 27.20 0.00 -9.34
C LEU A 83 26.80 1.04 -8.28
N PRO A 84 25.52 1.41 -8.17
CA PRO A 84 24.41 0.93 -8.99
C PRO A 84 24.41 1.54 -10.40
N ALA A 85 23.95 0.77 -11.39
CA ALA A 85 23.83 1.18 -12.78
C ALA A 85 22.42 0.94 -13.32
N VAL A 86 21.97 1.77 -14.26
CA VAL A 86 20.69 1.56 -14.96
C VAL A 86 20.96 0.72 -16.21
N VAL A 87 20.17 -0.31 -16.42
CA VAL A 87 20.26 -1.17 -17.60
C VAL A 87 18.96 -1.18 -18.38
N PHE A 88 19.07 -1.44 -19.70
CA PHE A 88 17.93 -1.60 -20.57
C PHE A 88 17.56 -3.08 -20.67
N TRP A 89 16.31 -3.42 -20.40
CA TRP A 89 15.78 -4.73 -20.16
C TRP A 89 14.69 -5.08 -21.16
N ASN A 90 14.77 -6.27 -21.80
CA ASN A 90 13.80 -6.74 -22.78
C ASN A 90 13.43 -5.69 -23.86
N PHE A 91 14.38 -4.82 -24.25
CA PHE A 91 14.25 -3.77 -25.28
C PHE A 91 13.13 -2.73 -25.03
N ASN A 92 12.52 -2.72 -23.84
CA ASN A 92 11.40 -1.82 -23.54
C ASN A 92 11.35 -1.25 -22.12
N HIS A 93 12.31 -1.60 -21.26
CA HIS A 93 12.24 -1.26 -19.83
C HIS A 93 13.60 -0.85 -19.27
N PHE A 94 13.63 0.13 -18.36
CA PHE A 94 14.81 0.50 -17.60
C PHE A 94 14.69 0.02 -16.16
N LEU A 95 15.73 -0.63 -15.64
CA LEU A 95 15.83 -1.03 -14.25
C LEU A 95 17.25 -0.80 -13.69
N VAL A 96 17.40 -0.89 -12.38
CA VAL A 96 18.67 -0.63 -11.69
C VAL A 96 19.29 -1.95 -11.23
N VAL A 97 20.56 -2.18 -11.59
CA VAL A 97 21.38 -3.28 -11.08
C VAL A 97 22.08 -2.81 -9.79
N GLU A 98 21.87 -3.56 -8.70
CA GLU A 98 22.43 -3.27 -7.38
C GLU A 98 23.70 -4.05 -7.08
N GLY A 99 23.87 -5.24 -7.67
CA GLY A 99 25.01 -6.12 -7.40
C GLY A 99 24.86 -7.52 -7.93
N PHE A 100 25.92 -8.30 -7.77
CA PHE A 100 26.01 -9.69 -8.17
C PHE A 100 26.53 -10.54 -7.01
N SER A 101 25.93 -11.69 -6.74
CA SER A 101 26.42 -12.61 -5.71
C SER A 101 25.90 -14.02 -5.93
N ASN A 102 26.80 -15.01 -5.87
CA ASN A 102 26.48 -16.45 -5.89
C ASN A 102 25.53 -16.89 -7.05
N GLY A 103 25.80 -16.45 -8.29
CA GLY A 103 24.96 -16.82 -9.45
C GLY A 103 23.62 -16.09 -9.50
N LYS A 104 23.46 -15.00 -8.72
CA LYS A 104 22.26 -14.15 -8.68
C LYS A 104 22.60 -12.70 -8.95
N VAL A 105 21.69 -12.02 -9.65
CA VAL A 105 21.75 -10.58 -9.91
C VAL A 105 20.67 -9.88 -9.09
N TYR A 106 21.06 -8.87 -8.32
CA TYR A 106 20.15 -8.04 -7.53
C TYR A 106 19.70 -6.85 -8.36
N LEU A 107 18.41 -6.77 -8.58
CA LEU A 107 17.78 -5.75 -9.38
C LEU A 107 16.82 -4.91 -8.52
N ASN A 108 16.74 -3.62 -8.79
CA ASN A 108 15.68 -2.75 -8.31
C ASN A 108 14.89 -2.25 -9.53
N ASP A 109 13.73 -2.86 -9.72
CA ASP A 109 12.88 -2.64 -10.87
C ASP A 109 11.82 -1.57 -10.53
N PRO A 110 11.76 -0.45 -11.25
CA PRO A 110 10.73 0.56 -11.04
C PRO A 110 9.29 0.04 -11.18
N ALA A 111 9.05 -1.02 -11.94
CA ALA A 111 7.72 -1.61 -12.14
C ALA A 111 7.36 -2.63 -11.06
N ALA A 112 8.33 -3.43 -10.60
CA ALA A 112 8.11 -4.56 -9.71
C ALA A 112 8.76 -4.43 -8.32
N GLY A 113 9.67 -3.46 -8.14
CA GLY A 113 10.46 -3.28 -6.93
C GLY A 113 11.71 -4.17 -6.91
N PRO A 114 12.35 -4.35 -5.74
CA PRO A 114 13.54 -5.16 -5.62
C PRO A 114 13.26 -6.63 -5.93
N ARG A 115 14.04 -7.21 -6.83
CA ARG A 115 13.96 -8.63 -7.19
C ARG A 115 15.34 -9.24 -7.37
N GLU A 116 15.42 -10.55 -7.29
CA GLU A 116 16.61 -11.36 -7.59
C GLU A 116 16.29 -12.21 -8.80
N VAL A 117 17.22 -12.26 -9.74
CA VAL A 117 17.16 -13.13 -10.94
C VAL A 117 18.40 -13.99 -11.00
N SER A 118 18.33 -15.14 -11.69
CA SER A 118 19.50 -15.94 -11.96
C SER A 118 20.39 -15.27 -13.03
N ASP A 119 21.65 -15.71 -13.14
CA ASP A 119 22.54 -15.21 -14.19
C ASP A 119 21.97 -15.52 -15.57
N GLU A 120 21.30 -16.68 -15.76
CA GLU A 120 20.68 -17.09 -17.03
C GLU A 120 19.51 -16.17 -17.39
N GLU A 121 18.59 -15.88 -16.45
CA GLU A 121 17.47 -14.95 -16.68
C GLU A 121 17.98 -13.54 -16.99
N PHE A 122 19.10 -13.16 -16.35
CA PHE A 122 19.74 -11.87 -16.61
C PHE A 122 20.30 -11.80 -18.02
N ASP A 123 21.00 -12.83 -18.48
CA ASP A 123 21.59 -12.90 -19.82
C ASP A 123 20.53 -12.87 -20.92
N GLU A 124 19.44 -13.63 -20.76
CA GLU A 124 18.32 -13.66 -21.72
C GLU A 124 17.60 -12.31 -21.86
N SER A 125 17.57 -11.51 -20.80
CA SER A 125 16.74 -10.28 -20.76
C SER A 125 17.54 -8.99 -20.87
N PHE A 126 18.85 -9.02 -20.59
CA PHE A 126 19.72 -7.86 -20.69
C PHE A 126 20.06 -7.57 -22.15
N THR A 127 19.91 -6.31 -22.57
CA THR A 127 20.06 -5.91 -23.98
C THR A 127 21.42 -5.28 -24.33
N GLY A 128 22.37 -5.29 -23.38
CA GLY A 128 23.67 -4.65 -23.53
C GLY A 128 23.73 -3.17 -23.13
N GLY A 129 22.61 -2.47 -23.09
CA GLY A 129 22.55 -1.03 -22.75
C GLY A 129 22.76 -0.76 -21.27
N VAL A 130 23.81 -0.01 -20.91
CA VAL A 130 24.15 0.34 -19.52
C VAL A 130 24.37 1.83 -19.36
N LEU A 131 23.76 2.44 -18.35
CA LEU A 131 24.00 3.82 -17.95
C LEU A 131 24.62 3.84 -16.54
N THR A 132 25.81 4.43 -16.43
CA THR A 132 26.49 4.61 -15.14
C THR A 132 26.35 6.04 -14.65
N PHE A 133 26.33 6.19 -13.34
CA PHE A 133 26.13 7.47 -12.67
C PHE A 133 27.13 7.64 -11.53
N GLU A 134 27.71 8.83 -11.42
CA GLU A 134 28.60 9.22 -10.34
C GLU A 134 28.22 10.62 -9.85
N ALA A 135 28.42 10.87 -8.56
CA ALA A 135 28.22 12.22 -8.05
C ALA A 135 29.33 13.13 -8.58
N GLY A 136 28.96 14.12 -9.38
CA GLY A 136 29.87 15.14 -9.89
C GLY A 136 30.12 16.24 -8.85
N PRO A 137 31.04 17.19 -9.15
CA PRO A 137 31.39 18.27 -8.22
C PRO A 137 30.21 19.22 -7.93
N GLU A 138 29.26 19.33 -8.85
CA GLU A 138 28.05 20.17 -8.70
C GLU A 138 26.89 19.45 -8.04
N PHE A 139 27.05 18.15 -7.67
CA PHE A 139 25.97 17.38 -7.09
C PHE A 139 25.67 17.86 -5.67
N LYS A 140 24.41 18.25 -5.42
CA LYS A 140 23.93 18.68 -4.11
C LYS A 140 22.89 17.70 -3.58
N LYS A 141 23.16 17.14 -2.39
CA LYS A 141 22.17 16.38 -1.63
C LYS A 141 21.01 17.30 -1.25
N GLY A 142 19.79 16.78 -1.22
CA GLY A 142 18.63 17.58 -0.86
C GLY A 142 17.30 16.89 -1.16
N GLY A 143 16.20 17.62 -0.90
CA GLY A 143 14.85 17.08 -0.96
C GLY A 143 14.50 16.28 0.30
N ARG A 144 13.21 15.95 0.44
CA ARG A 144 12.71 15.12 1.54
C ARG A 144 11.88 13.97 0.98
N LYS A 145 12.12 12.77 1.53
CA LYS A 145 11.25 11.63 1.25
C LYS A 145 9.84 11.94 1.76
N LYS A 146 8.84 11.87 0.88
CA LYS A 146 7.43 12.05 1.29
C LYS A 146 7.07 10.98 2.32
N THR A 147 6.63 11.40 3.52
CA THR A 147 6.20 10.48 4.58
C THR A 147 4.70 10.28 4.53
N VAL A 148 4.24 9.05 4.75
CA VAL A 148 2.80 8.70 4.78
C VAL A 148 2.04 9.56 5.78
N LEU A 149 2.61 9.77 6.98
CA LEU A 149 1.99 10.55 8.04
C LEU A 149 1.70 12.02 7.63
N ALA A 150 2.61 12.66 6.89
CA ALA A 150 2.41 14.03 6.43
C ALA A 150 1.29 14.13 5.37
N ALA A 151 1.20 13.14 4.49
CA ALA A 151 0.14 13.07 3.48
C ALA A 151 -1.23 12.76 4.12
N LEU A 152 -1.26 11.89 5.13
CA LEU A 152 -2.45 11.57 5.93
C LEU A 152 -2.95 12.81 6.69
N LYS A 153 -2.07 13.50 7.43
CA LYS A 153 -2.43 14.68 8.22
C LYS A 153 -3.15 15.76 7.40
N ARG A 154 -2.72 15.98 6.15
CA ARG A 154 -3.37 16.96 5.26
C ARG A 154 -4.81 16.60 4.87
N ARG A 155 -5.17 15.30 4.89
CA ARG A 155 -6.51 14.81 4.52
C ARG A 155 -7.48 14.77 5.69
N PHE A 156 -6.98 14.81 6.94
CA PHE A 156 -7.79 14.85 8.16
C PHE A 156 -8.29 16.26 8.56
N ILE A 157 -7.83 17.32 7.90
CA ILE A 157 -8.18 18.69 8.25
C ILE A 157 -9.69 18.89 8.10
N GLY A 158 -10.37 19.29 9.18
CA GLY A 158 -11.81 19.57 9.23
C GLY A 158 -12.68 18.43 9.76
N MET A 159 -12.12 17.28 10.19
CA MET A 159 -12.89 16.13 10.67
C MET A 159 -12.64 15.75 12.14
N ASN A 160 -12.04 16.67 12.91
CA ASN A 160 -11.60 16.39 14.27
C ASN A 160 -12.72 15.89 15.19
N SER A 161 -13.94 16.45 15.07
CA SER A 161 -15.11 16.05 15.89
C SER A 161 -15.58 14.62 15.57
N ALA A 162 -15.62 14.23 14.31
CA ALA A 162 -16.05 12.89 13.90
C ALA A 162 -15.03 11.82 14.34
N VAL A 163 -13.73 12.11 14.21
CA VAL A 163 -12.66 11.24 14.71
C VAL A 163 -12.71 11.13 16.23
N ALA A 164 -12.86 12.25 16.95
CA ALA A 164 -12.98 12.22 18.41
C ALA A 164 -14.18 11.39 18.87
N TYR A 165 -15.32 11.51 18.18
CA TYR A 165 -16.50 10.71 18.48
C TYR A 165 -16.26 9.21 18.27
N LEU A 166 -15.63 8.82 17.15
CA LEU A 166 -15.27 7.42 16.87
C LEU A 166 -14.35 6.86 17.96
N LEU A 167 -13.36 7.64 18.39
CA LEU A 167 -12.45 7.24 19.46
C LEU A 167 -13.20 7.05 20.79
N LEU A 168 -14.14 7.94 21.11
CA LEU A 168 -14.92 7.87 22.33
C LEU A 168 -15.82 6.62 22.34
N VAL A 169 -16.55 6.35 21.25
CA VAL A 169 -17.38 5.14 21.12
C VAL A 169 -16.54 3.88 21.17
N GLY A 170 -15.38 3.89 20.52
CA GLY A 170 -14.47 2.75 20.55
C GLY A 170 -13.89 2.47 21.93
N VAL A 171 -13.52 3.51 22.69
CA VAL A 171 -13.13 3.35 24.10
C VAL A 171 -14.30 2.81 24.94
N ALA A 172 -15.53 3.31 24.70
CA ALA A 172 -16.72 2.78 25.37
C ALA A 172 -16.96 1.29 25.08
N LEU A 173 -16.59 0.80 23.88
CA LEU A 173 -16.69 -0.62 23.51
C LEU A 173 -15.71 -1.52 24.27
N VAL A 174 -14.64 -0.98 24.84
CA VAL A 174 -13.73 -1.77 25.69
C VAL A 174 -14.44 -2.24 26.96
N LEU A 175 -15.34 -1.43 27.54
CA LEU A 175 -16.06 -1.77 28.77
C LEU A 175 -16.85 -3.09 28.65
N PRO A 176 -17.76 -3.28 27.67
CA PRO A 176 -18.43 -4.56 27.50
C PRO A 176 -17.44 -5.71 27.26
N GLY A 177 -16.33 -5.45 26.54
CA GLY A 177 -15.28 -6.44 26.28
C GLY A 177 -14.59 -6.95 27.55
N LEU A 178 -14.41 -6.08 28.55
CA LEU A 178 -13.81 -6.44 29.84
C LEU A 178 -14.82 -7.11 30.80
N VAL A 179 -16.09 -6.73 30.71
CA VAL A 179 -17.14 -7.23 31.63
C VAL A 179 -17.59 -8.65 31.28
N ILE A 180 -17.63 -9.01 30.00
CA ILE A 180 -18.07 -10.37 29.57
C ILE A 180 -17.25 -11.51 30.21
N PRO A 181 -15.90 -11.48 30.24
CA PRO A 181 -15.10 -12.50 30.95
C PRO A 181 -15.41 -12.58 32.45
N VAL A 182 -15.67 -11.42 33.07
CA VAL A 182 -16.04 -11.41 34.52
C VAL A 182 -17.39 -12.09 34.75
N PHE A 183 -18.37 -11.87 33.88
CA PHE A 183 -19.64 -12.61 33.96
C PHE A 183 -19.44 -14.13 33.85
N THR A 184 -18.54 -14.55 32.94
CA THR A 184 -18.22 -15.97 32.78
C THR A 184 -17.60 -16.56 34.06
N SER A 185 -16.69 -15.84 34.71
CA SER A 185 -16.10 -16.25 35.98
C SER A 185 -17.17 -16.36 37.09
N VAL A 186 -17.99 -15.33 37.26
CA VAL A 186 -19.07 -15.31 38.27
C VAL A 186 -20.08 -16.43 38.01
N PHE A 187 -20.44 -16.70 36.76
CA PHE A 187 -21.35 -17.78 36.38
C PHE A 187 -20.80 -19.15 36.83
N ILE A 188 -19.53 -19.42 36.54
CA ILE A 188 -18.92 -20.71 36.85
C ILE A 188 -18.73 -20.84 38.36
N ASP A 189 -18.11 -19.87 39.04
CA ASP A 189 -17.70 -19.98 40.43
C ASP A 189 -18.87 -19.86 41.40
N LYS A 190 -19.79 -18.89 41.17
CA LYS A 190 -20.91 -18.65 42.12
C LYS A 190 -22.14 -19.48 41.82
N LEU A 191 -22.50 -19.64 40.52
CA LEU A 191 -23.71 -20.37 40.19
C LEU A 191 -23.46 -21.86 40.08
N LEU A 192 -22.47 -22.31 39.27
CA LEU A 192 -22.25 -23.74 39.04
C LEU A 192 -21.55 -24.46 40.19
N ILE A 193 -20.48 -23.85 40.74
CA ILE A 193 -19.66 -24.48 41.78
C ILE A 193 -20.27 -24.27 43.19
N SER A 194 -20.63 -23.01 43.50
CA SER A 194 -21.16 -22.66 44.82
C SER A 194 -22.67 -22.85 44.95
N GLY A 195 -23.42 -23.19 43.87
CA GLY A 195 -24.87 -23.45 43.90
C GLY A 195 -25.75 -22.26 44.27
N MET A 196 -25.24 -21.03 44.10
CA MET A 196 -25.97 -19.82 44.48
C MET A 196 -27.02 -19.42 43.40
N GLU A 197 -28.17 -20.12 43.38
CA GLU A 197 -29.23 -19.88 42.39
C GLU A 197 -29.78 -18.44 42.41
N SER A 198 -29.68 -17.72 43.52
CA SER A 198 -30.11 -16.34 43.64
C SER A 198 -29.37 -15.38 42.72
N TRP A 199 -28.15 -15.72 42.28
CA TRP A 199 -27.33 -14.93 41.34
C TRP A 199 -27.73 -15.11 39.89
N LEU A 200 -28.54 -16.17 39.55
CA LEU A 200 -28.88 -16.47 38.15
C LEU A 200 -29.64 -15.29 37.48
N LYS A 201 -30.69 -14.78 38.13
CA LYS A 201 -31.49 -13.69 37.58
C LYS A 201 -30.69 -12.37 37.36
N PRO A 202 -29.99 -11.82 38.41
CA PRO A 202 -29.21 -10.60 38.22
C PRO A 202 -28.07 -10.75 37.20
N LEU A 203 -27.44 -11.94 37.15
CA LEU A 203 -26.37 -12.21 36.17
C LEU A 203 -26.90 -12.20 34.72
N LEU A 204 -28.00 -12.90 34.45
CA LEU A 204 -28.64 -12.94 33.15
C LEU A 204 -29.08 -11.54 32.70
N ILE A 205 -29.67 -10.75 33.61
CA ILE A 205 -30.05 -9.37 33.32
C ILE A 205 -28.81 -8.53 32.95
N GLY A 206 -27.74 -8.64 33.73
CA GLY A 206 -26.45 -7.97 33.50
C GLY A 206 -25.85 -8.36 32.16
N MET A 207 -25.85 -9.64 31.81
CA MET A 207 -25.36 -10.16 30.50
C MET A 207 -26.20 -9.60 29.34
N ILE A 208 -27.54 -9.62 29.45
CA ILE A 208 -28.44 -9.07 28.40
C ILE A 208 -28.22 -7.57 28.23
N LEU A 209 -28.15 -6.81 29.31
CA LEU A 209 -27.90 -5.37 29.26
C LEU A 209 -26.54 -5.07 28.63
N THR A 210 -25.49 -5.81 28.99
CA THR A 210 -24.15 -5.67 28.42
C THR A 210 -24.15 -6.04 26.92
N ALA A 211 -24.87 -7.08 26.52
CA ALA A 211 -25.00 -7.46 25.13
C ALA A 211 -25.75 -6.38 24.31
N MET A 212 -26.86 -5.84 24.84
CA MET A 212 -27.60 -4.75 24.21
C MET A 212 -26.72 -3.50 24.07
N LEU A 213 -25.99 -3.14 25.13
CA LEU A 213 -25.06 -2.00 25.12
C LEU A 213 -23.97 -2.20 24.05
N ARG A 214 -23.37 -3.40 24.00
CA ARG A 214 -22.34 -3.75 23.00
C ARG A 214 -22.88 -3.65 21.58
N VAL A 215 -24.07 -4.19 21.31
CA VAL A 215 -24.70 -4.10 19.99
C VAL A 215 -24.97 -2.65 19.60
N SER A 216 -25.53 -1.87 20.53
CA SER A 216 -25.83 -0.45 20.29
C SER A 216 -24.57 0.37 20.03
N LEU A 217 -23.50 0.17 20.79
CA LEU A 217 -22.21 0.85 20.59
C LEU A 217 -21.55 0.41 19.29
N THR A 218 -21.59 -0.90 18.94
CA THR A 218 -21.03 -1.39 17.68
C THR A 218 -21.82 -0.83 16.48
N TRP A 219 -23.15 -0.80 16.56
CA TRP A 219 -23.96 -0.18 15.52
C TRP A 219 -23.63 1.30 15.33
N LEU A 220 -23.48 2.02 16.43
CA LEU A 220 -23.13 3.43 16.45
C LEU A 220 -21.73 3.67 15.85
N GLU A 221 -20.73 2.85 16.21
CA GLU A 221 -19.38 2.88 15.64
C GLU A 221 -19.42 2.68 14.12
N GLN A 222 -20.09 1.61 13.64
CA GLN A 222 -20.17 1.29 12.21
C GLN A 222 -20.92 2.38 11.43
N TYR A 223 -21.97 2.95 12.00
CA TYR A 223 -22.71 4.05 11.38
C TYR A 223 -21.84 5.29 11.18
N TYR A 224 -21.08 5.70 12.20
CA TYR A 224 -20.20 6.85 12.08
C TYR A 224 -18.98 6.58 11.22
N LEU A 225 -18.42 5.37 11.26
CA LEU A 225 -17.35 4.94 10.34
C LEU A 225 -17.81 5.07 8.87
N LEU A 226 -18.99 4.57 8.56
CA LEU A 226 -19.56 4.68 7.22
C LEU A 226 -19.75 6.14 6.80
N ARG A 227 -20.29 6.97 7.67
CA ARG A 227 -20.50 8.41 7.42
C ARG A 227 -19.18 9.13 7.14
N VAL A 228 -18.18 8.92 7.99
CA VAL A 228 -16.83 9.52 7.83
C VAL A 228 -16.18 9.04 6.53
N ARG A 229 -16.23 7.73 6.25
CA ARG A 229 -15.72 7.14 5.01
C ARG A 229 -16.36 7.81 3.79
N THR A 230 -17.68 7.86 3.73
CA THR A 230 -18.42 8.44 2.60
C THR A 230 -18.08 9.92 2.42
N GLN A 231 -18.02 10.68 3.51
CA GLN A 231 -17.67 12.10 3.46
C GLN A 231 -16.24 12.33 2.92
N ILE A 232 -15.25 11.55 3.38
CA ILE A 232 -13.86 11.64 2.88
C ILE A 232 -13.82 11.23 1.41
N ALA A 233 -14.47 10.12 1.03
CA ALA A 233 -14.48 9.62 -0.34
C ALA A 233 -15.06 10.65 -1.31
N MET A 234 -16.25 11.19 -1.00
CA MET A 234 -16.90 12.19 -1.84
C MET A 234 -16.09 13.49 -1.94
N ALA A 235 -15.60 14.02 -0.83
CA ALA A 235 -14.81 15.25 -0.81
C ALA A 235 -13.50 15.08 -1.59
N SER A 236 -12.81 13.94 -1.41
CA SER A 236 -11.55 13.65 -2.10
C SER A 236 -11.76 13.39 -3.59
N ALA A 237 -12.77 12.60 -3.95
CA ALA A 237 -13.09 12.32 -5.35
C ALA A 237 -13.54 13.57 -6.11
N SER A 238 -14.40 14.40 -5.50
CA SER A 238 -14.84 15.66 -6.11
C SER A 238 -13.67 16.62 -6.31
N LYS A 239 -12.79 16.79 -5.29
CA LYS A 239 -11.60 17.64 -5.38
C LYS A 239 -10.63 17.13 -6.44
N PHE A 240 -10.42 15.81 -6.49
CA PHE A 240 -9.56 15.18 -7.48
C PHE A 240 -10.09 15.39 -8.90
N PHE A 241 -11.38 15.08 -9.12
CA PHE A 241 -11.98 15.23 -10.45
C PHE A 241 -12.03 16.68 -10.91
N TRP A 242 -12.36 17.62 -10.01
CA TRP A 242 -12.30 19.05 -10.28
C TRP A 242 -10.90 19.50 -10.71
N HIS A 243 -9.87 19.03 -10.04
CA HIS A 243 -8.48 19.32 -10.41
C HIS A 243 -8.13 18.73 -11.77
N VAL A 244 -8.51 17.46 -12.03
CA VAL A 244 -8.31 16.80 -13.32
C VAL A 244 -8.91 17.62 -14.48
N LEU A 245 -10.11 18.18 -14.33
CA LEU A 245 -10.72 19.02 -15.37
C LEU A 245 -9.96 20.34 -15.63
N ARG A 246 -9.04 20.73 -14.76
CA ARG A 246 -8.32 22.02 -14.82
C ARG A 246 -6.84 21.90 -15.18
N VAL A 247 -6.34 20.69 -15.36
CA VAL A 247 -4.95 20.48 -15.83
C VAL A 247 -4.83 20.72 -17.33
N PRO A 248 -3.63 21.14 -17.83
CA PRO A 248 -3.41 21.41 -19.26
C PRO A 248 -3.53 20.14 -20.13
N VAL A 249 -3.75 20.32 -21.43
CA VAL A 249 -3.94 19.23 -22.41
C VAL A 249 -2.72 18.29 -22.47
N GLU A 250 -1.51 18.81 -22.27
CA GLU A 250 -0.28 18.01 -22.26
C GLU A 250 -0.30 16.91 -21.21
N PHE A 251 -1.04 17.09 -20.11
CA PHE A 251 -1.25 16.07 -19.09
C PHE A 251 -1.95 14.83 -19.67
N TYR A 252 -2.95 15.03 -20.53
CA TYR A 252 -3.71 13.94 -21.15
C TYR A 252 -2.97 13.27 -22.31
N ALA A 253 -2.05 13.99 -22.95
CA ALA A 253 -1.24 13.43 -24.03
C ALA A 253 -0.34 12.28 -23.58
N GLN A 254 0.03 12.24 -22.30
CA GLN A 254 0.93 11.25 -21.72
C GLN A 254 0.21 10.11 -20.97
N ARG A 255 -1.12 10.18 -20.80
CA ARG A 255 -1.90 9.26 -19.98
C ARG A 255 -3.11 8.70 -20.70
N SER A 256 -3.47 7.47 -20.37
CA SER A 256 -4.71 6.89 -20.91
C SER A 256 -5.93 7.34 -20.07
N PRO A 257 -7.10 7.55 -20.70
CA PRO A 257 -8.33 7.88 -19.97
C PRO A 257 -8.71 6.83 -18.92
N GLY A 258 -8.47 5.56 -19.20
CA GLY A 258 -8.73 4.45 -18.27
C GLY A 258 -7.87 4.52 -17.00
N GLU A 259 -6.62 4.99 -17.14
CA GLU A 259 -5.72 5.18 -16.02
C GLU A 259 -6.19 6.31 -15.09
N ILE A 260 -6.58 7.45 -15.65
CA ILE A 260 -7.12 8.58 -14.87
C ILE A 260 -8.42 8.15 -14.16
N SER A 261 -9.29 7.43 -14.86
CA SER A 261 -10.54 6.91 -14.30
C SER A 261 -10.28 5.93 -13.13
N SER A 262 -9.31 5.04 -13.25
CA SER A 262 -8.96 4.10 -12.17
C SER A 262 -8.48 4.80 -10.90
N ARG A 263 -7.84 5.97 -11.03
CA ARG A 263 -7.41 6.80 -9.89
C ARG A 263 -8.57 7.40 -9.10
N LEU A 264 -9.73 7.59 -9.73
CA LEU A 264 -10.92 8.02 -9.01
C LEU A 264 -11.32 7.00 -7.93
N GLY A 265 -11.26 5.70 -8.26
CA GLY A 265 -11.54 4.61 -7.32
C GLY A 265 -10.49 4.46 -6.19
N ILE A 266 -9.28 4.99 -6.37
CA ILE A 266 -8.26 5.02 -5.31
C ILE A 266 -8.70 5.90 -4.14
N ASN A 267 -9.49 6.97 -4.38
CA ASN A 267 -10.00 7.82 -3.31
C ASN A 267 -10.85 7.04 -2.30
N ASP A 268 -11.63 6.05 -2.75
CA ASP A 268 -12.43 5.20 -1.86
C ASP A 268 -11.55 4.32 -0.97
N LYS A 269 -10.48 3.73 -1.50
CA LYS A 269 -9.52 2.94 -0.73
C LYS A 269 -8.79 3.79 0.31
N VAL A 270 -8.36 4.99 -0.08
CA VAL A 270 -7.72 5.95 0.83
C VAL A 270 -8.70 6.40 1.91
N ALA A 271 -9.96 6.66 1.55
CA ALA A 271 -11.00 7.04 2.50
C ALA A 271 -11.30 5.91 3.49
N GLU A 272 -11.35 4.65 3.04
CA GLU A 272 -11.54 3.49 3.89
C GLU A 272 -10.40 3.34 4.91
N MET A 273 -9.16 3.42 4.45
CA MET A 273 -8.00 3.36 5.33
C MET A 273 -8.02 4.49 6.37
N LEU A 274 -8.31 5.72 5.95
CA LEU A 274 -8.34 6.88 6.84
C LEU A 274 -9.44 6.77 7.89
N SER A 275 -10.64 6.36 7.49
CA SER A 275 -11.79 6.30 8.39
C SER A 275 -11.81 5.05 9.25
N LYS A 276 -11.60 3.87 8.65
CA LYS A 276 -11.76 2.56 9.29
C LYS A 276 -10.45 2.02 9.87
N ASP A 277 -9.43 1.84 9.00
CA ASP A 277 -8.23 1.10 9.42
C ASP A 277 -7.43 1.85 10.48
N LEU A 278 -7.27 3.18 10.35
CA LEU A 278 -6.56 3.97 11.36
C LEU A 278 -7.35 4.09 12.67
N ALA A 279 -8.68 4.25 12.61
CA ALA A 279 -9.50 4.29 13.81
C ALA A 279 -9.46 2.94 14.54
N GLN A 280 -9.64 1.83 13.80
CA GLN A 280 -9.53 0.47 14.36
C GLN A 280 -8.13 0.18 14.89
N GLY A 281 -7.06 0.64 14.22
CA GLY A 281 -5.70 0.51 14.72
C GLY A 281 -5.47 1.24 16.03
N PHE A 282 -5.99 2.46 16.18
CA PHE A 282 -5.91 3.19 17.45
C PHE A 282 -6.67 2.49 18.56
N LEU A 283 -7.88 2.00 18.26
CA LEU A 283 -8.69 1.23 19.21
C LEU A 283 -8.01 -0.08 19.60
N ALA A 284 -7.38 -0.75 18.64
CA ALA A 284 -6.64 -1.98 18.91
C ALA A 284 -5.49 -1.76 19.90
N VAL A 285 -4.78 -0.62 19.83
CA VAL A 285 -3.76 -0.26 20.84
C VAL A 285 -4.37 -0.13 22.22
N ILE A 286 -5.50 0.56 22.33
CA ILE A 286 -6.21 0.73 23.60
C ILE A 286 -6.65 -0.64 24.13
N GLN A 287 -7.29 -1.45 23.30
CA GLN A 287 -7.76 -2.79 23.66
C GLN A 287 -6.62 -3.69 24.13
N VAL A 288 -5.48 -3.70 23.43
CA VAL A 288 -4.29 -4.47 23.81
C VAL A 288 -3.82 -4.07 25.21
N VAL A 289 -3.74 -2.76 25.50
CA VAL A 289 -3.30 -2.27 26.83
C VAL A 289 -4.29 -2.69 27.92
N PHE A 290 -5.59 -2.52 27.70
CA PHE A 290 -6.61 -2.86 28.70
C PHE A 290 -6.72 -4.37 28.91
N PHE A 291 -6.76 -5.18 27.85
CA PHE A 291 -6.83 -6.64 27.98
C PHE A 291 -5.55 -7.21 28.61
N ALA A 292 -4.37 -6.74 28.22
CA ALA A 292 -3.13 -7.15 28.86
C ALA A 292 -3.12 -6.78 30.33
N GLY A 293 -3.53 -5.55 30.69
CA GLY A 293 -3.62 -5.13 32.10
C GLY A 293 -4.55 -6.00 32.92
N LEU A 294 -5.73 -6.36 32.37
CA LEU A 294 -6.66 -7.26 33.07
C LEU A 294 -6.11 -8.69 33.16
N MET A 295 -5.45 -9.19 32.09
CA MET A 295 -4.80 -10.50 32.13
C MET A 295 -3.71 -10.57 33.21
N PHE A 296 -2.87 -9.52 33.36
CA PHE A 296 -1.87 -9.43 34.43
C PHE A 296 -2.49 -9.43 35.83
N PHE A 297 -3.69 -8.88 35.96
CA PHE A 297 -4.42 -8.90 37.24
C PHE A 297 -4.92 -10.30 37.60
N TYR A 298 -5.26 -11.15 36.62
CA TYR A 298 -5.69 -12.53 36.86
C TYR A 298 -4.49 -13.43 37.21
N ASP A 299 -3.47 -13.47 36.33
CA ASP A 299 -2.26 -14.26 36.58
C ASP A 299 -1.11 -13.79 35.70
N VAL A 300 0.07 -13.61 36.32
CA VAL A 300 1.25 -13.09 35.64
C VAL A 300 1.87 -14.14 34.69
N TRP A 301 1.94 -15.39 35.11
CA TRP A 301 2.57 -16.48 34.34
C TRP A 301 1.78 -16.81 33.08
N LEU A 302 0.46 -16.97 33.22
CA LEU A 302 -0.42 -17.21 32.07
C LEU A 302 -0.38 -16.05 31.07
N THR A 303 -0.29 -14.81 31.56
CA THR A 303 -0.19 -13.63 30.72
C THR A 303 1.12 -13.61 29.94
N LEU A 304 2.24 -13.93 30.59
CA LEU A 304 3.54 -14.00 29.89
C LEU A 304 3.55 -15.09 28.80
N VAL A 305 2.99 -16.27 29.10
CA VAL A 305 2.84 -17.36 28.11
C VAL A 305 2.03 -16.86 26.90
N SER A 306 0.88 -16.24 27.14
CA SER A 306 0.03 -15.71 26.06
C SER A 306 0.72 -14.62 25.24
N ILE A 307 1.44 -13.69 25.89
CA ILE A 307 2.21 -12.63 25.19
C ILE A 307 3.31 -13.23 24.31
N VAL A 308 4.02 -14.26 24.80
CA VAL A 308 5.07 -14.93 24.00
C VAL A 308 4.46 -15.57 22.75
N VAL A 309 3.36 -16.33 22.89
CA VAL A 309 2.71 -17.00 21.75
C VAL A 309 2.19 -15.97 20.74
N VAL A 310 1.53 -14.91 21.21
CA VAL A 310 1.03 -13.82 20.33
C VAL A 310 2.18 -13.07 19.66
N SER A 311 3.30 -12.86 20.36
CA SER A 311 4.50 -12.23 19.77
C SER A 311 5.10 -13.10 18.66
N ILE A 312 5.17 -14.41 18.84
CA ILE A 312 5.58 -15.37 17.81
C ILE A 312 4.63 -15.27 16.61
N ASN A 313 3.31 -15.21 16.85
CA ASN A 313 2.32 -15.04 15.78
C ASN A 313 2.57 -13.78 14.96
N VAL A 314 2.79 -12.64 15.62
CA VAL A 314 3.10 -11.36 14.94
C VAL A 314 4.39 -11.45 14.12
N VAL A 315 5.45 -12.05 14.66
CA VAL A 315 6.73 -12.22 13.95
C VAL A 315 6.53 -13.08 12.68
N VAL A 316 5.83 -14.21 12.81
CA VAL A 316 5.52 -15.06 11.65
C VAL A 316 4.67 -14.33 10.62
N MET A 317 3.63 -13.60 11.06
CA MET A 317 2.75 -12.82 10.20
C MET A 317 3.52 -11.74 9.43
N LEU A 318 4.44 -11.02 10.08
CA LEU A 318 5.30 -10.02 9.44
C LEU A 318 6.29 -10.65 8.45
N TRP A 319 6.85 -11.81 8.78
CA TRP A 319 7.76 -12.54 7.89
C TRP A 319 7.05 -13.04 6.63
N VAL A 320 5.87 -13.64 6.76
CA VAL A 320 5.05 -14.09 5.63
C VAL A 320 4.59 -12.89 4.78
N ALA A 321 4.19 -11.78 5.42
CA ALA A 321 3.77 -10.56 4.72
C ALA A 321 4.88 -10.01 3.80
N GLN A 322 6.15 -10.09 4.21
CA GLN A 322 7.28 -9.68 3.37
C GLN A 322 7.43 -10.59 2.12
N LYS A 323 7.27 -11.91 2.27
CA LYS A 323 7.31 -12.86 1.15
C LYS A 323 6.11 -12.70 0.21
N THR A 324 4.92 -12.50 0.77
CA THR A 324 3.69 -12.28 0.00
C THR A 324 3.75 -11.01 -0.85
N LYS A 325 4.49 -9.99 -0.39
CA LYS A 325 4.66 -8.73 -1.14
C LYS A 325 5.20 -8.96 -2.55
N VAL A 326 6.24 -9.77 -2.70
CA VAL A 326 6.85 -10.07 -4.02
C VAL A 326 5.87 -10.84 -4.91
N ALA A 327 5.20 -11.86 -4.34
CA ALA A 327 4.19 -12.64 -5.06
C ALA A 327 3.00 -11.77 -5.50
N SER A 328 2.52 -10.87 -4.64
CA SER A 328 1.43 -9.93 -4.95
C SER A 328 1.80 -8.96 -6.07
N GLN A 329 3.03 -8.47 -6.09
CA GLN A 329 3.51 -7.59 -7.17
C GLN A 329 3.53 -8.33 -8.51
N LYS A 330 3.98 -9.59 -8.53
CA LYS A 330 3.96 -10.43 -9.73
C LYS A 330 2.54 -10.68 -10.23
N VAL A 331 1.60 -10.99 -9.34
CA VAL A 331 0.17 -11.13 -9.67
C VAL A 331 -0.38 -9.85 -10.29
N ALA A 332 -0.10 -8.69 -9.69
CA ALA A 332 -0.54 -7.40 -10.23
C ALA A 332 0.04 -7.11 -11.62
N PHE A 333 1.31 -7.44 -11.85
CA PHE A 333 1.97 -7.28 -13.15
C PHE A 333 1.38 -8.21 -14.22
N ASP A 334 1.24 -9.51 -13.92
CA ASP A 334 0.70 -10.48 -14.86
C ASP A 334 -0.79 -10.20 -15.14
N GLY A 335 -1.56 -9.80 -14.13
CA GLY A 335 -2.96 -9.37 -14.28
C GLY A 335 -3.08 -8.11 -15.14
N GLY A 336 -2.16 -7.17 -15.01
CA GLY A 336 -2.07 -5.99 -15.88
C GLY A 336 -1.85 -6.36 -17.34
N LYS A 337 -1.03 -7.38 -17.64
CA LYS A 337 -0.83 -7.88 -19.01
C LYS A 337 -2.09 -8.51 -19.60
N VAL A 338 -2.81 -9.31 -18.81
CA VAL A 338 -4.11 -9.89 -19.23
C VAL A 338 -5.10 -8.78 -19.55
N PHE A 339 -5.23 -7.80 -18.64
CA PHE A 339 -6.14 -6.67 -18.82
C PHE A 339 -5.78 -5.86 -20.07
N ALA A 340 -4.51 -5.51 -20.25
CA ALA A 340 -4.04 -4.78 -21.43
C ALA A 340 -4.29 -5.55 -22.74
N ALA A 341 -4.01 -6.86 -22.77
CA ALA A 341 -4.30 -7.70 -23.92
C ALA A 341 -5.79 -7.78 -24.23
N THR A 342 -6.64 -7.90 -23.19
CA THR A 342 -8.10 -7.92 -23.34
C THR A 342 -8.60 -6.60 -23.92
N MET A 343 -8.20 -5.47 -23.34
CA MET A 343 -8.65 -4.15 -23.78
C MET A 343 -8.18 -3.80 -25.19
N SER A 344 -6.90 -4.08 -25.51
CA SER A 344 -6.40 -3.81 -26.86
C SER A 344 -7.06 -4.71 -27.91
N GLY A 345 -7.36 -5.97 -27.58
CA GLY A 345 -8.09 -6.86 -28.49
C GLY A 345 -9.51 -6.39 -28.74
N LEU A 346 -10.22 -5.98 -27.69
CA LEU A 346 -11.59 -5.44 -27.84
C LEU A 346 -11.63 -4.14 -28.63
N GLN A 347 -10.61 -3.27 -28.48
CA GLN A 347 -10.53 -2.03 -29.27
C GLN A 347 -10.32 -2.25 -30.75
N VAL A 348 -9.62 -3.32 -31.14
CA VAL A 348 -9.36 -3.68 -32.56
C VAL A 348 -10.17 -4.89 -33.03
N MET A 349 -11.31 -5.18 -32.35
CA MET A 349 -12.09 -6.40 -32.62
C MET A 349 -12.58 -6.46 -34.05
N GLU A 350 -12.94 -5.35 -34.66
CA GLU A 350 -13.32 -5.28 -36.07
C GLU A 350 -12.19 -5.76 -36.98
N THR A 351 -10.95 -5.34 -36.72
CA THR A 351 -9.76 -5.79 -37.48
C THR A 351 -9.50 -7.28 -37.24
N VAL A 352 -9.59 -7.76 -36.01
CA VAL A 352 -9.43 -9.19 -35.67
C VAL A 352 -10.44 -10.04 -36.42
N LYS A 353 -11.71 -9.61 -36.46
CA LYS A 353 -12.80 -10.28 -37.17
C LYS A 353 -12.63 -10.26 -38.67
N SER A 354 -12.30 -9.12 -39.25
CA SER A 354 -12.13 -8.98 -40.70
C SER A 354 -10.92 -9.75 -41.23
N SER A 355 -9.86 -9.90 -40.42
CA SER A 355 -8.65 -10.66 -40.79
C SER A 355 -8.68 -12.15 -40.39
N GLY A 356 -9.73 -12.62 -39.71
CA GLY A 356 -9.87 -14.03 -39.29
C GLY A 356 -8.78 -14.50 -38.30
N THR A 357 -8.24 -13.58 -37.47
CA THR A 357 -7.10 -13.86 -36.58
C THR A 357 -7.50 -14.15 -35.14
N GLU A 358 -8.79 -14.49 -34.88
CA GLU A 358 -9.33 -14.75 -33.53
C GLU A 358 -8.53 -15.82 -32.77
N SER A 359 -8.18 -16.94 -33.46
CA SER A 359 -7.46 -18.04 -32.85
C SER A 359 -6.07 -17.62 -32.38
N SER A 360 -5.36 -16.83 -33.19
CA SER A 360 -4.01 -16.32 -32.85
C SER A 360 -4.08 -15.33 -31.68
N PHE A 361 -5.08 -14.44 -31.69
CA PHE A 361 -5.32 -13.51 -30.59
C PHE A 361 -5.64 -14.25 -29.30
N PHE A 362 -6.56 -15.25 -29.36
CA PHE A 362 -6.94 -16.05 -28.19
C PHE A 362 -5.75 -16.83 -27.63
N GLN A 363 -4.90 -17.43 -28.48
CA GLN A 363 -3.69 -18.14 -28.04
C GLN A 363 -2.74 -17.24 -27.26
N LYS A 364 -2.52 -16.01 -27.73
CA LYS A 364 -1.69 -15.02 -27.05
C LYS A 364 -2.30 -14.60 -25.71
N TRP A 365 -3.60 -14.33 -25.69
CA TRP A 365 -4.34 -13.96 -24.49
C TRP A 365 -4.33 -15.10 -23.46
N ALA A 366 -4.59 -16.35 -23.90
CA ALA A 366 -4.56 -17.54 -23.05
C ALA A 366 -3.17 -17.77 -22.41
N GLY A 367 -2.09 -17.47 -23.15
CA GLY A 367 -0.72 -17.50 -22.60
C GLY A 367 -0.51 -16.51 -21.46
N TYR A 368 -1.03 -15.29 -21.57
CA TYR A 368 -1.01 -14.31 -20.46
C TYR A 368 -1.89 -14.77 -19.30
N GLN A 369 -3.08 -15.27 -19.58
CA GLN A 369 -4.00 -15.79 -18.57
C GLN A 369 -3.39 -16.95 -17.78
N ALA A 370 -2.74 -17.89 -18.45
CA ALA A 370 -2.04 -19.01 -17.80
C ALA A 370 -0.94 -18.51 -16.83
N LYS A 371 -0.13 -17.53 -17.26
CA LYS A 371 0.89 -16.91 -16.40
C LYS A 371 0.28 -16.24 -15.19
N TYR A 372 -0.82 -15.51 -15.36
CA TYR A 372 -1.54 -14.84 -14.28
C TYR A 372 -2.07 -15.85 -13.26
N VAL A 373 -2.73 -16.93 -13.73
CA VAL A 373 -3.25 -18.01 -12.87
C VAL A 373 -2.12 -18.69 -12.10
N ASN A 374 -0.98 -18.98 -12.74
CA ASN A 374 0.19 -19.55 -12.06
C ASN A 374 0.74 -18.61 -10.97
N SER A 375 0.76 -17.29 -11.23
CA SER A 375 1.18 -16.29 -10.25
C SER A 375 0.19 -16.21 -9.09
N LEU A 376 -1.12 -16.29 -9.35
CA LEU A 376 -2.18 -16.37 -8.31
C LEU A 376 -2.00 -17.63 -7.45
N GLN A 377 -1.78 -18.79 -8.04
CA GLN A 377 -1.55 -20.04 -7.30
C GLN A 377 -0.30 -19.96 -6.42
N THR A 378 0.78 -19.37 -6.93
CA THR A 378 2.01 -19.17 -6.16
C THR A 378 1.77 -18.25 -4.96
N MET A 379 1.04 -17.15 -5.17
CA MET A 379 0.65 -16.24 -4.09
C MET A 379 -0.27 -16.93 -3.08
N ALA A 380 -1.24 -17.71 -3.55
CA ALA A 380 -2.17 -18.44 -2.69
C ALA A 380 -1.45 -19.46 -1.80
N ARG A 381 -0.47 -20.21 -2.33
CA ARG A 381 0.33 -21.15 -1.52
C ARG A 381 1.06 -20.46 -0.35
N VAL A 382 1.60 -19.26 -0.59
CA VAL A 382 2.21 -18.46 0.48
C VAL A 382 1.14 -17.94 1.44
N GLY A 383 -0.03 -17.57 0.92
CA GLY A 383 -1.19 -17.12 1.69
C GLY A 383 -1.73 -18.18 2.65
N LEU A 384 -1.73 -19.46 2.27
CA LEU A 384 -2.16 -20.56 3.15
C LEU A 384 -1.39 -20.59 4.47
N VAL A 385 -0.08 -20.33 4.44
CA VAL A 385 0.73 -20.25 5.68
C VAL A 385 0.25 -19.10 6.57
N MET A 386 -0.19 -18.00 5.98
CA MET A 386 -0.73 -16.85 6.70
C MET A 386 -2.05 -17.14 7.43
N GLU A 387 -2.84 -18.07 6.93
CA GLU A 387 -4.11 -18.47 7.55
C GLU A 387 -3.93 -19.61 8.56
N MET A 388 -3.09 -20.59 8.24
CA MET A 388 -2.90 -21.78 9.06
C MET A 388 -2.09 -21.51 10.33
N VAL A 389 -1.02 -20.73 10.25
CA VAL A 389 -0.11 -20.52 11.40
C VAL A 389 -0.78 -19.77 12.55
N PRO A 390 -1.51 -18.65 12.33
CA PRO A 390 -2.26 -18.01 13.41
C PRO A 390 -3.29 -18.95 14.06
N ALA A 391 -4.02 -19.73 13.25
CA ALA A 391 -4.99 -20.70 13.77
C ALA A 391 -4.32 -21.76 14.68
N LEU A 392 -3.19 -22.33 14.23
CA LEU A 392 -2.41 -23.27 15.03
C LEU A 392 -1.89 -22.64 16.34
N LEU A 393 -1.35 -21.42 16.27
CA LEU A 393 -0.84 -20.71 17.44
C LEU A 393 -1.96 -20.35 18.42
N THR A 394 -3.16 -20.03 17.93
CA THR A 394 -4.34 -19.81 18.78
C THR A 394 -4.75 -21.09 19.51
N VAL A 395 -4.79 -22.24 18.82
CA VAL A 395 -5.06 -23.54 19.45
C VAL A 395 -3.98 -23.88 20.45
N LEU A 396 -2.70 -23.69 20.10
CA LEU A 396 -1.58 -23.92 21.02
C LEU A 396 -1.67 -23.04 22.27
N ASN A 397 -1.98 -21.75 22.10
CA ASN A 397 -2.19 -20.83 23.22
C ASN A 397 -3.30 -21.33 24.16
N ASN A 398 -4.43 -21.78 23.61
CA ASN A 398 -5.54 -22.33 24.38
C ASN A 398 -5.12 -23.61 25.16
N ILE A 399 -4.36 -24.50 24.52
CA ILE A 399 -3.84 -25.70 25.18
C ILE A 399 -2.88 -25.34 26.31
N LEU A 400 -1.97 -24.38 26.10
CA LEU A 400 -1.03 -23.93 27.11
C LEU A 400 -1.74 -23.24 28.28
N ILE A 401 -2.72 -22.37 28.00
CA ILE A 401 -3.53 -21.72 29.04
C ILE A 401 -4.29 -22.76 29.87
N LEU A 402 -4.92 -23.73 29.22
CA LEU A 402 -5.65 -24.79 29.94
C LEU A 402 -4.71 -25.70 30.74
N GLY A 403 -3.57 -26.11 30.15
CA GLY A 403 -2.63 -27.03 30.82
C GLY A 403 -1.94 -26.38 32.02
N VAL A 404 -1.33 -25.18 31.79
CA VAL A 404 -0.65 -24.44 32.86
C VAL A 404 -1.68 -23.93 33.89
N GLY A 405 -2.80 -23.37 33.37
CA GLY A 405 -3.87 -22.86 34.23
C GLY A 405 -4.53 -23.92 35.08
N ALA A 406 -4.71 -25.16 34.59
CA ALA A 406 -5.22 -26.26 35.39
C ALA A 406 -4.27 -26.60 36.56
N MET A 407 -2.95 -26.56 36.34
CA MET A 407 -1.98 -26.75 37.43
C MET A 407 -2.11 -25.67 38.53
N ILE A 408 -2.29 -24.40 38.10
CA ILE A 408 -2.48 -23.26 38.99
C ILE A 408 -3.81 -23.42 39.78
N VAL A 409 -4.87 -23.87 39.12
CA VAL A 409 -6.17 -24.16 39.77
C VAL A 409 -6.05 -25.29 40.78
N ILE A 410 -5.33 -26.38 40.46
CA ILE A 410 -5.10 -27.50 41.38
C ILE A 410 -4.32 -27.03 42.61
N ASN A 411 -3.39 -26.11 42.47
CA ASN A 411 -2.64 -25.51 43.59
C ASN A 411 -3.48 -24.55 44.44
N GLY A 412 -4.68 -24.14 43.96
CA GLY A 412 -5.60 -23.28 44.71
C GLY A 412 -5.39 -21.78 44.49
N ASP A 413 -4.47 -21.38 43.59
CA ASP A 413 -4.14 -19.97 43.32
C ASP A 413 -5.14 -19.30 42.36
N LEU A 414 -5.88 -20.08 41.57
CA LEU A 414 -6.92 -19.65 40.66
C LEU A 414 -8.21 -20.45 40.81
N SER A 415 -9.39 -19.81 40.57
CA SER A 415 -10.64 -20.57 40.43
C SER A 415 -10.83 -21.10 39.00
N ILE A 416 -11.70 -22.10 38.83
CA ILE A 416 -12.06 -22.62 37.49
C ILE A 416 -12.70 -21.52 36.65
N GLY A 417 -13.57 -20.70 37.25
CA GLY A 417 -14.20 -19.57 36.56
C GLY A 417 -13.19 -18.51 36.13
N MET A 418 -12.18 -18.21 36.93
CA MET A 418 -11.10 -17.31 36.60
C MET A 418 -10.26 -17.84 35.41
N LEU A 419 -9.98 -19.16 35.37
CA LEU A 419 -9.26 -19.75 34.23
C LEU A 419 -10.02 -19.60 32.89
N VAL A 420 -11.33 -19.87 32.91
CA VAL A 420 -12.18 -19.73 31.70
C VAL A 420 -12.32 -18.26 31.29
N ALA A 421 -12.42 -17.37 32.28
CA ALA A 421 -12.42 -15.93 32.03
C ALA A 421 -11.09 -15.46 31.41
N PHE A 422 -9.96 -15.94 31.93
CA PHE A 422 -8.63 -15.66 31.36
C PHE A 422 -8.51 -16.17 29.92
N GLN A 423 -9.01 -17.36 29.60
CA GLN A 423 -9.03 -17.89 28.24
C GLN A 423 -9.84 -16.99 27.29
N SER A 424 -11.01 -16.51 27.73
CA SER A 424 -11.84 -15.55 26.97
C SER A 424 -11.11 -14.21 26.73
N LEU A 425 -10.37 -13.73 27.75
CA LEU A 425 -9.54 -12.53 27.63
C LEU A 425 -8.38 -12.73 26.64
N ALA A 426 -7.70 -13.88 26.69
CA ALA A 426 -6.60 -14.19 25.78
C ALA A 426 -7.06 -14.20 24.31
N VAL A 427 -8.24 -14.76 24.03
CA VAL A 427 -8.86 -14.69 22.69
C VAL A 427 -9.17 -13.25 22.31
N SER A 428 -9.74 -12.47 23.23
CA SER A 428 -10.06 -11.05 23.01
C SER A 428 -8.81 -10.17 22.84
N PHE A 429 -7.68 -10.54 23.41
CA PHE A 429 -6.38 -9.87 23.27
C PHE A 429 -5.73 -10.14 21.90
N THR A 430 -5.86 -11.37 21.38
CA THR A 430 -5.20 -11.79 20.13
C THR A 430 -5.69 -11.00 18.92
N GLY A 431 -7.01 -10.80 18.77
CA GLY A 431 -7.61 -10.11 17.63
C GLY A 431 -7.07 -8.68 17.39
N PRO A 432 -7.08 -7.79 18.39
CA PRO A 432 -6.48 -6.47 18.29
C PRO A 432 -4.99 -6.47 17.90
N VAL A 433 -4.20 -7.42 18.44
CA VAL A 433 -2.77 -7.53 18.10
C VAL A 433 -2.57 -7.91 16.63
N GLU A 434 -3.35 -8.86 16.12
CA GLU A 434 -3.34 -9.25 14.70
C GLU A 434 -3.79 -8.10 13.80
N SER A 435 -4.80 -7.33 14.21
CA SER A 435 -5.25 -6.13 13.50
C SER A 435 -4.14 -5.09 13.36
N LEU A 436 -3.36 -4.85 14.42
CA LEU A 436 -2.20 -3.95 14.39
C LEU A 436 -1.10 -4.44 13.44
N ALA A 437 -0.81 -5.74 13.42
CA ALA A 437 0.14 -6.33 12.50
C ALA A 437 -0.31 -6.17 11.03
N GLY A 438 -1.61 -6.34 10.76
CA GLY A 438 -2.20 -6.14 9.43
C GLY A 438 -2.22 -4.68 8.96
N LEU A 439 -2.36 -3.73 9.89
CA LEU A 439 -2.39 -2.29 9.60
C LEU A 439 -1.09 -1.82 8.91
N GLY A 440 0.06 -2.31 9.35
CA GLY A 440 1.36 -1.96 8.76
C GLY A 440 1.43 -2.29 7.26
N LYS A 441 0.90 -3.45 6.83
CA LYS A 441 0.81 -3.84 5.42
C LYS A 441 -0.10 -2.91 4.64
N LYS A 442 -1.31 -2.64 5.15
CA LYS A 442 -2.28 -1.74 4.52
C LYS A 442 -1.74 -0.32 4.35
N MET A 443 -0.99 0.19 5.34
CA MET A 443 -0.35 1.51 5.25
C MET A 443 0.66 1.60 4.09
N LEU A 444 1.40 0.53 3.81
CA LEU A 444 2.34 0.49 2.69
C LEU A 444 1.63 0.44 1.33
N GLU A 445 0.53 -0.32 1.23
CA GLU A 445 -0.30 -0.40 0.01
C GLU A 445 -0.93 0.96 -0.31
N VAL A 446 -1.58 1.58 0.67
CA VAL A 446 -2.23 2.88 0.50
C VAL A 446 -1.22 4.00 0.24
N LYS A 447 0.03 3.86 0.71
CA LYS A 447 1.07 4.82 0.34
C LYS A 447 1.27 4.89 -1.16
N GLY A 448 1.39 3.76 -1.85
CA GLY A 448 1.50 3.72 -3.31
C GLY A 448 0.29 4.37 -4.00
N ASP A 449 -0.91 4.08 -3.50
CA ASP A 449 -2.15 4.67 -3.99
C ASP A 449 -2.20 6.19 -3.74
N MET A 450 -1.75 6.65 -2.56
CA MET A 450 -1.66 8.09 -2.26
C MET A 450 -0.62 8.81 -3.13
N ASP A 451 0.53 8.19 -3.38
CA ASP A 451 1.56 8.75 -4.26
C ASP A 451 1.01 8.94 -5.69
N ARG A 452 0.16 8.01 -6.18
CA ARG A 452 -0.54 8.12 -7.48
C ARG A 452 -1.55 9.26 -7.52
N LEU A 453 -2.30 9.49 -6.43
CA LEU A 453 -3.23 10.62 -6.35
C LEU A 453 -2.49 11.94 -6.23
N ASP A 454 -1.45 11.98 -5.40
CA ASP A 454 -0.64 13.19 -5.18
C ASP A 454 0.15 13.59 -6.43
N ASP A 455 0.53 12.64 -7.30
CA ASP A 455 1.12 12.90 -8.62
C ASP A 455 0.21 13.79 -9.49
N VAL A 456 -1.06 13.42 -9.59
CA VAL A 456 -2.04 14.21 -10.35
C VAL A 456 -2.32 15.55 -9.68
N MET A 457 -2.52 15.55 -8.36
CA MET A 457 -2.84 16.76 -7.59
C MET A 457 -1.69 17.78 -7.53
N ALA A 458 -0.45 17.34 -7.74
CA ALA A 458 0.72 18.21 -7.80
C ALA A 458 0.92 18.87 -9.18
N TYR A 459 0.23 18.37 -10.21
CA TYR A 459 0.30 18.97 -11.54
C TYR A 459 -0.31 20.38 -11.52
N ARG A 460 0.33 21.33 -12.19
CA ARG A 460 -0.16 22.72 -12.20
C ARG A 460 -1.45 22.83 -13.01
N GLU A 461 -2.40 23.59 -12.49
CA GLU A 461 -3.61 23.93 -13.24
C GLU A 461 -3.24 24.75 -14.48
N ASP A 462 -4.08 24.67 -15.52
CA ASP A 462 -3.89 25.41 -16.76
C ASP A 462 -3.85 26.92 -16.47
N PRO A 463 -2.76 27.61 -16.81
CA PRO A 463 -2.62 29.05 -16.60
C PRO A 463 -3.74 29.88 -17.26
N TRP A 464 -4.37 29.36 -18.32
CA TRP A 464 -5.45 30.03 -19.01
C TRP A 464 -6.73 30.13 -18.17
N LEU A 465 -6.99 29.16 -17.27
CA LEU A 465 -8.16 29.17 -16.37
C LEU A 465 -8.09 30.27 -15.32
N ASN A 466 -6.90 30.72 -14.97
CA ASN A 466 -6.67 31.75 -13.95
C ASN A 466 -6.50 33.16 -14.56
N ARG A 467 -6.56 33.30 -15.90
CA ARG A 467 -6.65 34.60 -16.52
C ARG A 467 -8.01 35.18 -16.16
N LYS A 468 -8.00 36.32 -15.44
CA LYS A 468 -9.21 37.15 -15.28
C LYS A 468 -9.77 37.35 -16.68
N PRO A 469 -11.07 37.10 -16.92
CA PRO A 469 -11.65 37.45 -18.20
C PRO A 469 -11.30 38.91 -18.50
N LEU A 470 -10.82 39.17 -19.71
CA LEU A 470 -10.48 40.51 -20.20
C LEU A 470 -11.64 41.52 -20.06
N MET A 471 -12.76 41.07 -19.46
CA MET A 471 -14.04 41.77 -19.36
C MET A 471 -14.36 42.36 -17.96
N GLN A 472 -13.42 42.38 -17.03
CA GLN A 472 -13.60 43.16 -15.78
C GLN A 472 -12.72 44.39 -15.72
N GLU A 473 -12.73 45.18 -16.79
CA GLU A 473 -12.46 46.62 -16.65
C GLU A 473 -13.74 47.30 -16.13
N LYS A 474 -13.58 47.97 -15.00
CA LYS A 474 -14.59 48.87 -14.44
C LYS A 474 -15.09 49.84 -15.49
N GLY A 475 -16.31 49.66 -15.94
CA GLY A 475 -16.96 50.55 -16.88
C GLY A 475 -17.63 49.80 -18.00
N GLY A 476 -18.94 49.58 -17.91
CA GLY A 476 -19.81 48.76 -18.76
C GLY A 476 -19.70 48.96 -20.27
N ARG A 477 -18.54 48.71 -20.86
CA ARG A 477 -18.40 48.59 -22.30
C ARG A 477 -18.91 47.21 -22.73
N LYS A 478 -20.02 47.17 -23.43
CA LYS A 478 -20.49 46.02 -24.20
C LYS A 478 -19.32 45.52 -25.06
N VAL A 479 -18.96 44.26 -24.92
CA VAL A 479 -18.01 43.58 -25.79
C VAL A 479 -18.47 43.77 -27.22
N SER A 480 -17.72 44.52 -28.04
CA SER A 480 -17.99 44.62 -29.45
C SER A 480 -17.80 43.24 -30.09
N LYS A 481 -18.75 42.85 -30.93
CA LYS A 481 -18.65 41.63 -31.73
C LYS A 481 -17.29 41.64 -32.43
N LEU A 482 -16.50 40.59 -32.31
CA LEU A 482 -15.23 40.46 -32.97
C LEU A 482 -15.42 40.62 -34.49
N ALA A 483 -14.55 41.42 -35.16
CA ALA A 483 -14.64 41.68 -36.59
C ALA A 483 -14.31 40.48 -37.47
N GLY A 484 -13.89 39.35 -36.84
CA GLY A 484 -13.58 38.11 -37.56
C GLY A 484 -12.25 38.09 -38.33
N LYS A 485 -11.45 39.16 -38.22
CA LYS A 485 -10.12 39.18 -38.84
C LYS A 485 -9.14 38.42 -37.94
N VAL A 486 -8.49 37.37 -38.49
CA VAL A 486 -7.45 36.57 -37.83
C VAL A 486 -6.14 36.77 -38.59
N GLU A 487 -5.14 37.29 -37.93
CA GLU A 487 -3.78 37.43 -38.47
C GLU A 487 -2.83 36.53 -37.67
N LEU A 488 -2.12 35.65 -38.38
CA LEU A 488 -1.13 34.74 -37.83
C LEU A 488 0.26 35.21 -38.26
N ASN A 489 1.00 35.87 -37.38
CA ASN A 489 2.33 36.39 -37.66
C ASN A 489 3.38 35.59 -36.87
N ASN A 490 4.35 34.98 -37.58
CA ASN A 490 5.50 34.24 -37.01
C ASN A 490 5.11 33.19 -35.93
N ILE A 491 4.23 32.26 -36.28
CA ILE A 491 3.87 31.15 -35.40
C ILE A 491 4.82 29.99 -35.71
N SER A 492 5.55 29.53 -34.66
CA SER A 492 6.34 28.30 -34.67
C SER A 492 5.72 27.31 -33.67
N PHE A 493 5.59 26.06 -34.09
CA PHE A 493 5.08 24.95 -33.25
C PHE A 493 6.24 24.03 -32.84
#